data_2bd6158c513e88c7d2859152483f06e7
#
_entry.id   2bd6158c513e88c7d2859152483f06e7
#
_cell.length_a   1.000
_cell.length_b   1.000
_cell.length_c   1.000
_cell.angle_alpha   90.00
_cell.angle_beta   90.00
_cell.angle_gamma   90.00
#
_symmetry.space_group_name_H-M   'P 1'
#
loop_
_entity.id
_entity.type
_entity.pdbx_description
1 polymer ?
#
loop_
_entity_poly.entity_id
_entity_poly.type
_entity_poly.pdbx_seq_one_letter_code
_entity_poly.pdbx_strand_id
1 'polypeptide(L)' 'MTEIFEHTIYDFLRERGGSAAKSEIYAALGGDADSKKAIDEKLRMMERFGLVSIEGEKVKIK' A
#
# COMPACT_ATOMS: atom_id res chain seq x y z
N MET A 1 13.67 12.37 4.30
CA MET A 1 13.25 11.56 3.17
C MET A 1 12.73 10.21 3.67
N THR A 2 11.51 9.86 3.31
CA THR A 2 10.89 8.63 3.82
C THR A 2 10.98 7.55 2.75
N GLU A 3 11.59 6.43 3.11
CA GLU A 3 11.61 5.27 2.22
C GLU A 3 10.42 4.40 2.51
N ILE A 4 9.77 3.95 1.45
CA ILE A 4 8.59 3.11 1.56
C ILE A 4 8.94 1.73 1.03
N PHE A 5 8.82 0.74 1.90
CA PHE A 5 9.11 -0.65 1.56
C PHE A 5 7.81 -1.46 1.52
N GLU A 6 7.87 -2.64 0.90
CA GLU A 6 6.72 -3.52 0.83
C GLU A 6 6.20 -3.87 2.23
N HIS A 7 7.10 -4.18 3.16
CA HIS A 7 6.69 -4.52 4.50
C HIS A 7 6.03 -3.35 5.24
N THR A 8 6.40 -2.12 4.90
CA THR A 8 5.77 -0.94 5.49
C THR A 8 4.29 -0.89 5.13
N ILE A 9 3.97 -1.13 3.87
CA ILE A 9 2.59 -1.15 3.40
C ILE A 9 1.85 -2.34 3.99
N TYR A 10 2.50 -3.50 3.99
CA TYR A 10 1.91 -4.72 4.52
C TYR A 10 1.53 -4.57 6.00
N ASP A 11 2.44 -4.04 6.80
CA ASP A 11 2.20 -3.83 8.22
C ASP A 11 1.07 -2.83 8.46
N PHE A 12 1.01 -1.78 7.64
CA PHE A 12 -0.08 -0.81 7.71
C PHE A 12 -1.42 -1.50 7.46
N LEU A 13 -1.49 -2.34 6.44
CA LEU A 13 -2.71 -3.06 6.12
C LEU A 13 -3.12 -4.01 7.24
N ARG A 14 -2.16 -4.70 7.84
CA ARG A 14 -2.44 -5.59 8.95
C ARG A 14 -3.04 -4.84 10.14
N GLU A 15 -2.50 -3.68 10.45
CA GLU A 15 -3.02 -2.84 11.54
C GLU A 15 -4.42 -2.33 11.26
N ARG A 16 -4.79 -2.23 9.98
CA ARG A 16 -6.12 -1.80 9.58
C ARG A 16 -7.10 -2.96 9.42
N GLY A 17 -6.76 -4.11 9.97
CA GLY A 17 -7.65 -5.27 9.88
C GLY A 17 -7.54 -6.04 8.58
N GLY A 18 -6.49 -5.81 7.83
CA GLY A 18 -6.20 -6.55 6.60
C GLY A 18 -6.61 -5.84 5.32
N SER A 19 -7.22 -4.67 5.40
CA SER A 19 -7.59 -3.94 4.20
C SER A 19 -7.64 -2.44 4.47
N ALA A 20 -7.42 -1.65 3.42
CA ALA A 20 -7.50 -0.19 3.48
C ALA A 20 -7.68 0.35 2.07
N ALA A 21 -8.18 1.58 1.97
CA ALA A 21 -8.25 2.26 0.68
C ALA A 21 -6.89 2.83 0.33
N LYS A 22 -6.60 2.98 -0.96
CA LYS A 22 -5.34 3.59 -1.40
C LYS A 22 -5.16 4.97 -0.81
N SER A 23 -6.24 5.75 -0.73
CA SER A 23 -6.18 7.08 -0.14
C SER A 23 -5.73 7.06 1.31
N GLU A 24 -6.13 6.04 2.07
CA GLU A 24 -5.69 5.88 3.45
C GLU A 24 -4.20 5.57 3.52
N ILE A 25 -3.72 4.73 2.61
CA ILE A 25 -2.31 4.39 2.55
C ILE A 25 -1.48 5.64 2.22
N TYR A 26 -1.92 6.42 1.25
CA TYR A 26 -1.24 7.67 0.89
C TYR A 26 -1.21 8.63 2.07
N ALA A 27 -2.34 8.79 2.74
CA ALA A 27 -2.43 9.72 3.86
C ALA A 27 -1.50 9.33 5.01
N ALA A 28 -1.33 8.04 5.23
CA ALA A 28 -0.50 7.53 6.33
C ALA A 28 0.98 7.48 5.99
N LEU A 29 1.32 7.08 4.77
CA LEU A 29 2.70 6.80 4.39
C LEU A 29 3.35 7.87 3.52
N GLY A 30 2.56 8.69 2.82
CA GLY A 30 3.12 9.76 2.03
C GLY A 30 2.12 10.27 1.00
N GLY A 31 1.72 11.55 1.13
CA GLY A 31 0.70 12.14 0.27
C GLY A 31 1.23 12.92 -0.92
N ASP A 32 2.54 13.09 -1.02
CA ASP A 32 3.12 13.79 -2.16
C ASP A 32 3.18 12.90 -3.40
N ALA A 33 3.36 13.51 -4.56
CA ALA A 33 3.33 12.77 -5.83
C ALA A 33 4.37 11.66 -5.89
N ASP A 34 5.58 11.92 -5.42
CA ASP A 34 6.65 10.92 -5.47
C ASP A 34 6.35 9.74 -4.55
N SER A 35 5.83 10.02 -3.36
CA SER A 35 5.48 8.96 -2.42
C SER A 35 4.32 8.12 -2.94
N LYS A 36 3.31 8.75 -3.53
CA LYS A 36 2.19 8.03 -4.13
C LYS A 36 2.66 7.11 -5.24
N LYS A 37 3.59 7.57 -6.06
CA LYS A 37 4.13 6.76 -7.14
C LYS A 37 4.88 5.55 -6.58
N ALA A 38 5.69 5.76 -5.54
CA ALA A 38 6.41 4.66 -4.90
C ALA A 38 5.45 3.65 -4.29
N ILE A 39 4.40 4.12 -3.63
CA ILE A 39 3.39 3.25 -3.04
C ILE A 39 2.70 2.43 -4.13
N ASP A 40 2.33 3.06 -5.23
CA ASP A 40 1.65 2.37 -6.33
C ASP A 40 2.54 1.28 -6.92
N GLU A 41 3.82 1.56 -7.10
CA GLU A 41 4.75 0.56 -7.63
C GLU A 41 4.90 -0.61 -6.67
N LYS A 42 5.01 -0.34 -5.37
CA LYS A 42 5.11 -1.39 -4.37
C LYS A 42 3.84 -2.22 -4.32
N LEU A 43 2.68 -1.58 -4.40
CA LEU A 43 1.41 -2.30 -4.40
C LEU A 43 1.29 -3.22 -5.60
N ARG A 44 1.72 -2.78 -6.78
CA ARG A 44 1.71 -3.63 -7.97
C ARG A 44 2.59 -4.85 -7.79
N MET A 45 3.77 -4.67 -7.22
CA MET A 45 4.68 -5.77 -6.97
C MET A 45 4.09 -6.75 -5.96
N MET A 46 3.50 -6.23 -4.90
CA MET A 46 2.88 -7.06 -3.87
C MET A 46 1.71 -7.86 -4.44
N GLU A 47 0.91 -7.25 -5.30
CA GLU A 47 -0.18 -7.96 -5.96
C GLU A 47 0.37 -9.06 -6.87
N ARG A 48 1.42 -8.76 -7.58
CA ARG A 48 2.06 -9.71 -8.50
C ARG A 48 2.58 -10.94 -7.75
N PHE A 49 3.13 -10.73 -6.57
CA PHE A 49 3.64 -11.82 -5.74
C PHE A 49 2.57 -12.52 -4.91
N GLY A 50 1.33 -12.07 -5.02
CA GLY A 50 0.23 -12.69 -4.30
C GLY A 50 0.12 -12.28 -2.83
N LEU A 51 0.73 -11.18 -2.46
CA LEU A 51 0.68 -10.69 -1.07
C LEU A 51 -0.58 -9.88 -0.79
N VAL A 52 -1.08 -9.17 -1.78
CA VAL A 52 -2.29 -8.37 -1.63
C VAL A 52 -3.19 -8.52 -2.85
N SER A 53 -4.44 -8.15 -2.69
CA SER A 53 -5.41 -8.08 -3.78
C SER A 53 -5.88 -6.63 -3.89
N ILE A 54 -5.87 -6.09 -5.10
CA ILE A 54 -6.27 -4.71 -5.35
C ILE A 54 -7.58 -4.72 -6.15
N GLU A 55 -8.60 -4.12 -5.57
CA GLU A 55 -9.90 -3.99 -6.22
C GLU A 55 -10.29 -2.50 -6.26
N GLY A 56 -10.09 -1.87 -7.42
CA GLY A 56 -10.32 -0.44 -7.56
C GLY A 56 -9.42 0.32 -6.59
N GLU A 57 -10.03 1.00 -5.62
CA GLU A 57 -9.30 1.76 -4.62
C GLU A 57 -8.96 0.93 -3.37
N LYS A 58 -9.54 -0.24 -3.23
CA LYS A 58 -9.37 -1.04 -2.03
C LYS A 58 -8.21 -2.03 -2.16
N VAL A 59 -7.39 -2.11 -1.13
CA VAL A 59 -6.25 -3.02 -1.06
C VAL A 59 -6.46 -3.96 0.12
N LYS A 60 -6.34 -5.26 -0.12
CA LYS A 60 -6.53 -6.28 0.92
C LYS A 60 -5.34 -7.21 0.97
N ILE A 61 -4.98 -7.64 2.16
CA ILE A 61 -3.99 -8.70 2.34
C ILE A 61 -4.62 -10.03 1.92
N LYS A 62 -3.86 -10.84 1.23
CA LYS A 62 -4.30 -12.19 0.90
C LYS A 62 -3.92 -13.17 1.99
#